data_559225569ecd1ea7ac7f94bf284565c3
#
_entry.id   559225569ecd1ea7ac7f94bf284565c3
#
_cell.length_a   1.000
_cell.length_b   1.000
_cell.length_c   1.000
_cell.angle_alpha   90.00
_cell.angle_beta   90.00
_cell.angle_gamma   90.00
#
_symmetry.space_group_name_H-M   'P 1'
#
loop_
_entity.id
_entity.type
_entity.pdbx_description
1 polymer ?
#
loop_
_entity_poly.entity_id
_entity_poly.type
_entity_poly.pdbx_seq_one_letter_code
_entity_poly.pdbx_strand_id
1 'polypeptide(L)'
;MNYITAAIAFFYLSKKILQPKTRVVHNLKKLFTAFGLALISWVCTLATVLIVAAFVSVIGRSLSWYTHFYVSVFLYGTAAAAKLILVHTLAKKLLYKNMNEQYPGDIFFDASLMIWTVALAVITHLGLCSAFICAFWVAFPLLTKLMIHKEFSQKGATMKFVMMYMLGMFVPYLYTMYLSWTVFEMFTPIMGRSGSEIPPDAVLAGLIVVTTIILSSYFINFIYLVKSTKTTLITLAAMFVVTLILVCSGIFFPYSSDEANPKPKRVFLQHVSRRFHDLDGNVVKSDSGIWINGFDYNGISHITPHVPEINDTIRTPCEEQAPFCGLPWILPVHFMFRKNWYLPAPEIVPRNPIHFKVLSKELTPRNSLRLSFEVSGPSHMSLYVRPHEGSALSTWSLGDGTPVASVGGDYFVFYSHGLQASPWHFWVELTAPEKHSHGVVSLAIAAHYFFGEDQKSPQLYALLERLPNWTFSSGWSCTYDLFVF
;
A
#
# COMPACT_ATOMS: atom_id res chain seq x y z
N MET A 1 -20.57 -1.63 -26.50
CA MET A 1 -21.29 -2.71 -25.79
C MET A 1 -21.72 -2.29 -24.37
N ASN A 2 -20.83 -1.77 -23.53
CA ASN A 2 -21.13 -1.37 -22.15
C ASN A 2 -22.27 -0.36 -22.01
N TYR A 3 -22.32 0.68 -22.84
CA TYR A 3 -23.42 1.67 -22.84
C TYR A 3 -24.78 1.05 -23.19
N ILE A 4 -24.80 0.08 -24.10
CA ILE A 4 -26.04 -0.64 -24.45
C ILE A 4 -26.53 -1.46 -23.25
N THR A 5 -25.63 -2.17 -22.58
CA THR A 5 -25.96 -2.94 -21.37
C THR A 5 -26.48 -2.03 -20.26
N ALA A 6 -25.84 -0.89 -20.02
CA ALA A 6 -26.29 0.10 -19.04
C ALA A 6 -27.65 0.70 -19.41
N ALA A 7 -27.90 1.00 -20.69
CA ALA A 7 -29.17 1.53 -21.17
C ALA A 7 -30.32 0.53 -21.02
N ILE A 8 -30.10 -0.76 -21.30
CA ILE A 8 -31.11 -1.82 -21.11
C ILE A 8 -31.48 -1.95 -19.63
N ALA A 9 -30.46 -1.96 -18.73
CA ALA A 9 -30.69 -2.04 -17.28
C ALA A 9 -31.45 -0.81 -16.77
N PHE A 10 -31.03 0.39 -17.23
CA PHE A 10 -31.72 1.64 -16.89
C PHE A 10 -33.19 1.64 -17.39
N PHE A 11 -33.43 1.17 -18.61
CA PHE A 11 -34.80 1.05 -19.16
C PHE A 11 -35.62 0.09 -18.33
N TYR A 12 -35.10 -1.07 -17.94
CA TYR A 12 -35.77 -2.03 -17.05
C TYR A 12 -36.16 -1.38 -15.72
N LEU A 13 -35.20 -0.71 -15.03
CA LEU A 13 -35.46 -0.04 -13.76
C LEU A 13 -36.50 1.09 -13.91
N SER A 14 -36.38 1.91 -14.95
CA SER A 14 -37.30 3.00 -15.23
C SER A 14 -38.74 2.50 -15.46
N LYS A 15 -38.90 1.44 -16.26
CA LYS A 15 -40.22 0.81 -16.49
C LYS A 15 -40.82 0.33 -15.18
N LYS A 16 -40.05 -0.29 -14.30
CA LYS A 16 -40.52 -0.80 -13.02
C LYS A 16 -40.89 0.32 -12.04
N ILE A 17 -40.12 1.42 -12.01
CA ILE A 17 -40.43 2.59 -11.19
C ILE A 17 -41.73 3.28 -11.65
N LEU A 18 -41.92 3.41 -12.96
CA LEU A 18 -43.07 4.13 -13.57
C LEU A 18 -44.37 3.36 -13.52
N GLN A 19 -44.37 2.08 -13.16
CA GLN A 19 -45.56 1.25 -13.11
C GLN A 19 -45.93 0.84 -11.67
N PRO A 20 -47.18 1.03 -11.22
CA PRO A 20 -48.21 1.86 -11.81
C PRO A 20 -47.96 3.36 -11.60
N LYS A 21 -48.43 4.20 -12.54
CA LYS A 21 -48.19 5.67 -12.51
C LYS A 21 -48.59 6.35 -11.19
N THR A 22 -49.56 5.83 -10.48
CA THR A 22 -50.06 6.36 -9.20
C THR A 22 -49.11 6.14 -8.02
N ARG A 23 -48.07 5.31 -8.16
CA ARG A 23 -47.12 4.94 -7.07
C ARG A 23 -45.67 5.27 -7.38
N VAL A 24 -45.39 6.04 -8.40
CA VAL A 24 -44.00 6.36 -8.85
C VAL A 24 -43.17 6.92 -7.72
N VAL A 25 -43.65 7.95 -7.01
CA VAL A 25 -42.93 8.57 -5.90
C VAL A 25 -42.61 7.57 -4.78
N HIS A 26 -43.58 6.70 -4.49
CA HIS A 26 -43.43 5.67 -3.47
C HIS A 26 -42.41 4.59 -3.84
N ASN A 27 -42.44 4.12 -5.10
CA ASN A 27 -41.46 3.16 -5.61
C ASN A 27 -40.04 3.76 -5.62
N LEU A 28 -39.92 4.99 -6.06
CA LEU A 28 -38.66 5.73 -6.06
C LEU A 28 -38.11 5.88 -4.64
N LYS A 29 -38.94 6.32 -3.69
CA LYS A 29 -38.51 6.44 -2.28
C LYS A 29 -38.03 5.12 -1.71
N LYS A 30 -38.69 4.00 -2.00
CA LYS A 30 -38.25 2.67 -1.54
C LYS A 30 -36.93 2.24 -2.15
N LEU A 31 -36.74 2.46 -3.45
CA LEU A 31 -35.48 2.14 -4.12
C LEU A 31 -34.33 2.96 -3.55
N PHE A 32 -34.49 4.26 -3.36
CA PHE A 32 -33.47 5.11 -2.75
C PHE A 32 -33.20 4.78 -1.28
N THR A 33 -34.22 4.36 -0.52
CA THR A 33 -34.02 3.86 0.85
C THR A 33 -33.17 2.59 0.86
N ALA A 34 -33.45 1.64 -0.03
CA ALA A 34 -32.65 0.41 -0.15
C ALA A 34 -31.21 0.70 -0.63
N PHE A 35 -31.04 1.62 -1.58
CA PHE A 35 -29.73 2.11 -2.02
C PHE A 35 -28.94 2.75 -0.87
N GLY A 36 -29.54 3.67 -0.13
CA GLY A 36 -28.91 4.32 1.02
C GLY A 36 -28.53 3.31 2.12
N LEU A 37 -29.40 2.32 2.38
CA LEU A 37 -29.12 1.26 3.35
C LEU A 37 -27.96 0.36 2.89
N ALA A 38 -27.84 0.05 1.60
CA ALA A 38 -26.72 -0.68 1.05
C ALA A 38 -25.39 0.09 1.27
N LEU A 39 -25.37 1.40 0.95
CA LEU A 39 -24.18 2.23 1.19
C LEU A 39 -23.82 2.33 2.68
N ILE A 40 -24.81 2.54 3.55
CA ILE A 40 -24.57 2.56 5.01
C ILE A 40 -24.00 1.22 5.47
N SER A 41 -24.52 0.09 4.98
CA SER A 41 -24.01 -1.24 5.34
C SER A 41 -22.55 -1.42 4.92
N TRP A 42 -22.14 -0.90 3.75
CA TRP A 42 -20.75 -0.94 3.26
C TRP A 42 -19.82 -0.10 4.12
N VAL A 43 -20.20 1.13 4.43
CA VAL A 43 -19.42 2.03 5.30
C VAL A 43 -19.26 1.43 6.70
N CYS A 44 -20.35 0.92 7.28
CA CYS A 44 -20.31 0.26 8.60
C CYS A 44 -19.42 -0.99 8.59
N THR A 45 -19.46 -1.76 7.51
CA THR A 45 -18.62 -2.95 7.34
C THR A 45 -17.16 -2.57 7.25
N LEU A 46 -16.81 -1.61 6.38
CA LEU A 46 -15.45 -1.12 6.22
C LEU A 46 -14.90 -0.57 7.56
N ALA A 47 -15.64 0.30 8.22
CA ALA A 47 -15.24 0.85 9.51
C ALA A 47 -14.99 -0.24 10.56
N THR A 48 -15.88 -1.24 10.66
CA THR A 48 -15.72 -2.35 11.61
C THR A 48 -14.47 -3.14 11.34
N VAL A 49 -14.20 -3.51 10.08
CA VAL A 49 -13.05 -4.33 9.73
C VAL A 49 -11.74 -3.55 9.85
N LEU A 50 -11.73 -2.26 9.54
CA LEU A 50 -10.57 -1.39 9.79
C LEU A 50 -10.26 -1.23 11.28
N ILE A 51 -11.27 -1.18 12.15
CA ILE A 51 -11.07 -1.19 13.61
C ILE A 51 -10.40 -2.50 14.05
N VAL A 52 -10.82 -3.64 13.49
CA VAL A 52 -10.15 -4.94 13.77
C VAL A 52 -8.71 -4.92 13.30
N ALA A 53 -8.42 -4.42 12.10
CA ALA A 53 -7.07 -4.31 11.56
C ALA A 53 -6.19 -3.38 12.43
N ALA A 54 -6.72 -2.24 12.86
CA ALA A 54 -6.03 -1.33 13.76
C ALA A 54 -5.74 -2.01 15.12
N PHE A 55 -6.69 -2.73 15.68
CA PHE A 55 -6.50 -3.50 16.92
C PHE A 55 -5.36 -4.51 16.77
N VAL A 56 -5.35 -5.32 15.72
CA VAL A 56 -4.28 -6.29 15.44
C VAL A 56 -2.91 -5.61 15.32
N SER A 57 -2.88 -4.43 14.68
CA SER A 57 -1.65 -3.64 14.53
C SER A 57 -1.15 -3.09 15.88
N VAL A 58 -2.04 -2.59 16.73
CA VAL A 58 -1.70 -2.01 18.05
C VAL A 58 -1.13 -3.09 18.99
N ILE A 59 -1.66 -4.30 18.97
CA ILE A 59 -1.12 -5.41 19.77
C ILE A 59 0.15 -6.05 19.21
N GLY A 60 0.72 -5.48 18.11
CA GLY A 60 1.96 -5.95 17.50
C GLY A 60 1.84 -7.27 16.74
N ARG A 61 0.64 -7.63 16.26
CA ARG A 61 0.37 -8.86 15.51
C ARG A 61 0.13 -8.62 14.02
N SER A 62 0.59 -7.49 13.50
CA SER A 62 0.54 -7.20 12.06
C SER A 62 1.25 -8.27 11.24
N LEU A 63 0.74 -8.51 10.01
CA LEU A 63 1.26 -9.52 9.09
C LEU A 63 1.08 -10.99 9.55
N SER A 64 0.32 -11.30 10.61
CA SER A 64 0.08 -12.69 11.05
C SER A 64 -0.47 -13.60 9.95
N TRP A 65 -1.10 -13.04 8.93
CA TRP A 65 -1.62 -13.71 7.73
C TRP A 65 -0.58 -13.91 6.61
N TYR A 66 0.63 -13.34 6.75
CA TYR A 66 1.59 -13.28 5.64
C TYR A 66 2.09 -14.65 5.19
N THR A 67 2.30 -15.56 6.13
CA THR A 67 2.62 -16.98 5.83
C THR A 67 1.37 -17.82 5.57
N HIS A 68 0.24 -17.48 6.18
CA HIS A 68 -1.00 -18.24 6.14
C HIS A 68 -2.15 -17.33 5.70
N PHE A 69 -2.24 -17.05 4.39
CA PHE A 69 -3.19 -16.10 3.84
C PHE A 69 -4.65 -16.33 4.26
N TYR A 70 -5.07 -17.61 4.44
CA TYR A 70 -6.41 -17.95 4.90
C TYR A 70 -6.78 -17.31 6.25
N VAL A 71 -5.80 -17.00 7.12
CA VAL A 71 -6.03 -16.30 8.39
C VAL A 71 -6.70 -14.95 8.15
N SER A 72 -6.30 -14.22 7.12
CA SER A 72 -6.91 -12.93 6.78
C SER A 72 -8.36 -13.06 6.34
N VAL A 73 -8.69 -14.12 5.60
CA VAL A 73 -10.07 -14.41 5.15
C VAL A 73 -10.95 -14.75 6.34
N PHE A 74 -10.46 -15.60 7.26
CA PHE A 74 -11.20 -15.95 8.48
C PHE A 74 -11.31 -14.78 9.46
N LEU A 75 -10.33 -13.91 9.55
CA LEU A 75 -10.35 -12.75 10.44
C LEU A 75 -11.21 -11.61 9.86
N TYR A 76 -10.83 -11.10 8.70
CA TYR A 76 -11.47 -9.92 8.10
C TYR A 76 -12.72 -10.26 7.29
N GLY A 77 -12.72 -11.39 6.59
CA GLY A 77 -13.84 -11.82 5.78
C GLY A 77 -15.06 -12.23 6.61
N THR A 78 -14.86 -12.96 7.70
CA THR A 78 -15.98 -13.33 8.60
C THR A 78 -16.54 -12.12 9.33
N ALA A 79 -15.68 -11.16 9.76
CA ALA A 79 -16.11 -9.90 10.35
C ALA A 79 -16.91 -9.05 9.34
N ALA A 80 -16.46 -8.96 8.09
CA ALA A 80 -17.15 -8.25 7.02
C ALA A 80 -18.52 -8.86 6.71
N ALA A 81 -18.57 -10.17 6.49
CA ALA A 81 -19.82 -10.89 6.20
C ALA A 81 -20.81 -10.80 7.36
N ALA A 82 -20.33 -11.01 8.61
CA ALA A 82 -21.16 -10.91 9.81
C ALA A 82 -21.75 -9.50 9.96
N LYS A 83 -20.94 -8.45 9.77
CA LYS A 83 -21.41 -7.08 9.89
C LYS A 83 -22.43 -6.72 8.83
N LEU A 84 -22.17 -7.10 7.58
CA LEU A 84 -23.08 -6.86 6.46
C LEU A 84 -24.44 -7.54 6.70
N ILE A 85 -24.44 -8.83 7.07
CA ILE A 85 -25.65 -9.58 7.40
C ILE A 85 -26.37 -8.97 8.60
N LEU A 86 -25.63 -8.53 9.62
CA LEU A 86 -26.22 -7.92 10.83
C LEU A 86 -26.96 -6.62 10.50
N VAL A 87 -26.35 -5.72 9.72
CA VAL A 87 -26.99 -4.45 9.35
C VAL A 87 -28.30 -4.69 8.58
N HIS A 88 -28.28 -5.59 7.59
CA HIS A 88 -29.48 -5.92 6.82
C HIS A 88 -30.51 -6.70 7.66
N THR A 89 -30.09 -7.53 8.60
CA THR A 89 -31.00 -8.20 9.54
C THR A 89 -31.72 -7.20 10.47
N LEU A 90 -30.98 -6.21 10.96
CA LEU A 90 -31.56 -5.12 11.76
C LEU A 90 -32.52 -4.27 10.93
N ALA A 91 -32.13 -3.92 9.68
CA ALA A 91 -33.00 -3.21 8.76
C ALA A 91 -34.29 -3.98 8.46
N LYS A 92 -34.20 -5.29 8.23
CA LYS A 92 -35.39 -6.15 8.07
C LYS A 92 -36.34 -6.04 9.25
N LYS A 93 -35.81 -6.11 10.47
CA LYS A 93 -36.63 -6.06 11.70
C LYS A 93 -37.21 -4.68 11.97
N LEU A 94 -36.49 -3.61 11.69
CA LEU A 94 -36.89 -2.24 12.03
C LEU A 94 -37.74 -1.58 10.93
N LEU A 95 -37.32 -1.71 9.66
CA LEU A 95 -37.92 -0.98 8.56
C LEU A 95 -38.96 -1.79 7.76
N TYR A 96 -38.84 -3.12 7.74
CA TYR A 96 -39.62 -4.00 6.87
C TYR A 96 -40.48 -5.02 7.63
N LYS A 97 -40.68 -4.84 8.94
CA LYS A 97 -41.42 -5.78 9.82
C LYS A 97 -42.81 -6.13 9.32
N ASN A 98 -43.54 -5.17 8.73
CA ASN A 98 -44.92 -5.32 8.33
C ASN A 98 -45.11 -5.55 6.83
N MET A 99 -44.02 -5.86 6.10
CA MET A 99 -44.08 -6.11 4.66
C MET A 99 -44.07 -7.61 4.34
N ASN A 100 -44.71 -7.99 3.24
CA ASN A 100 -44.61 -9.34 2.72
C ASN A 100 -43.13 -9.64 2.37
N GLU A 101 -42.61 -10.78 2.82
CA GLU A 101 -41.17 -11.13 2.76
C GLU A 101 -40.58 -11.08 1.33
N GLN A 102 -41.34 -11.33 0.30
CA GLN A 102 -40.88 -11.30 -1.09
C GLN A 102 -40.55 -9.90 -1.60
N TYR A 103 -41.24 -8.89 -1.11
CA TYR A 103 -41.16 -7.53 -1.62
C TYR A 103 -39.84 -6.81 -1.28
N PRO A 104 -39.28 -6.87 -0.03
CA PRO A 104 -38.01 -6.29 0.28
C PRO A 104 -36.84 -6.91 -0.49
N GLY A 105 -36.84 -8.23 -0.67
CA GLY A 105 -35.79 -8.92 -1.44
C GLY A 105 -35.71 -8.42 -2.89
N ASP A 106 -36.84 -8.16 -3.52
CA ASP A 106 -36.92 -7.65 -4.89
C ASP A 106 -36.38 -6.22 -5.01
N ILE A 107 -36.66 -5.36 -4.02
CA ILE A 107 -36.15 -3.98 -3.97
C ILE A 107 -34.64 -3.94 -3.82
N PHE A 108 -34.07 -4.79 -2.96
CA PHE A 108 -32.61 -4.85 -2.78
C PHE A 108 -31.89 -5.40 -4.00
N PHE A 109 -32.50 -6.31 -4.75
CA PHE A 109 -31.99 -6.73 -6.05
C PHE A 109 -31.93 -5.54 -7.02
N ASP A 110 -33.01 -4.78 -7.13
CA ASP A 110 -33.08 -3.61 -8.02
C ASP A 110 -32.12 -2.50 -7.58
N ALA A 111 -31.94 -2.29 -6.27
CA ALA A 111 -30.94 -1.36 -5.74
C ALA A 111 -29.52 -1.78 -6.11
N SER A 112 -29.19 -3.06 -6.01
CA SER A 112 -27.89 -3.58 -6.45
C SER A 112 -27.70 -3.42 -7.96
N LEU A 113 -28.73 -3.70 -8.75
CA LEU A 113 -28.70 -3.49 -10.21
C LEU A 113 -28.46 -2.01 -10.55
N MET A 114 -29.09 -1.09 -9.84
CA MET A 114 -28.90 0.36 -10.01
C MET A 114 -27.44 0.75 -9.69
N ILE A 115 -26.87 0.26 -8.58
CA ILE A 115 -25.48 0.54 -8.20
C ILE A 115 -24.52 0.09 -9.30
N TRP A 116 -24.66 -1.15 -9.77
CA TRP A 116 -23.78 -1.69 -10.79
C TRP A 116 -23.98 -1.01 -12.16
N THR A 117 -25.20 -0.59 -12.49
CA THR A 117 -25.48 0.16 -13.73
C THR A 117 -24.82 1.53 -13.70
N VAL A 118 -24.90 2.25 -12.58
CA VAL A 118 -24.21 3.54 -12.39
C VAL A 118 -22.70 3.34 -12.44
N ALA A 119 -22.16 2.35 -11.74
CA ALA A 119 -20.73 2.02 -11.78
C ALA A 119 -20.26 1.71 -13.22
N LEU A 120 -21.02 0.91 -13.97
CA LEU A 120 -20.74 0.61 -15.37
C LEU A 120 -20.69 1.87 -16.23
N ALA A 121 -21.67 2.76 -16.08
CA ALA A 121 -21.73 4.01 -16.83
C ALA A 121 -20.54 4.92 -16.52
N VAL A 122 -20.22 5.11 -15.24
CA VAL A 122 -19.11 5.96 -14.78
C VAL A 122 -17.74 5.41 -15.25
N ILE A 123 -17.47 4.12 -15.01
CA ILE A 123 -16.18 3.50 -15.35
C ILE A 123 -15.99 3.47 -16.89
N THR A 124 -17.08 3.24 -17.64
CA THR A 124 -17.05 3.31 -19.11
C THR A 124 -16.80 4.74 -19.61
N HIS A 125 -17.39 5.74 -18.96
CA HIS A 125 -17.17 7.16 -19.29
C HIS A 125 -15.73 7.59 -19.04
N LEU A 126 -15.11 7.08 -17.97
CA LEU A 126 -13.69 7.30 -17.66
C LEU A 126 -12.74 6.55 -18.59
N GLY A 127 -13.22 5.75 -19.53
CA GLY A 127 -12.39 4.99 -20.47
C GLY A 127 -11.62 3.82 -19.85
N LEU A 128 -11.98 3.39 -18.65
CA LEU A 128 -11.26 2.31 -17.96
C LEU A 128 -11.67 0.93 -18.49
N CYS A 129 -10.69 0.11 -18.84
CA CYS A 129 -10.92 -1.25 -19.33
C CYS A 129 -11.67 -2.14 -18.32
N SER A 130 -11.53 -1.88 -17.02
CA SER A 130 -12.22 -2.62 -15.94
C SER A 130 -13.75 -2.54 -15.97
N ALA A 131 -14.34 -1.68 -16.83
CA ALA A 131 -15.78 -1.56 -17.02
C ALA A 131 -16.48 -2.89 -17.36
N PHE A 132 -15.78 -3.86 -17.98
CA PHE A 132 -16.35 -5.16 -18.31
C PHE A 132 -16.75 -5.98 -17.05
N ILE A 133 -16.06 -5.78 -15.91
CA ILE A 133 -16.44 -6.41 -14.64
C ILE A 133 -17.85 -5.95 -14.23
N CYS A 134 -18.06 -4.63 -14.26
CA CYS A 134 -19.38 -4.05 -13.98
C CYS A 134 -20.43 -4.53 -14.99
N ALA A 135 -20.05 -4.69 -16.27
CA ALA A 135 -20.95 -5.22 -17.29
C ALA A 135 -21.43 -6.64 -16.97
N PHE A 136 -20.56 -7.50 -16.44
CA PHE A 136 -20.97 -8.84 -15.97
C PHE A 136 -21.96 -8.76 -14.80
N TRP A 137 -21.70 -7.87 -13.82
CA TRP A 137 -22.58 -7.65 -12.68
C TRP A 137 -23.87 -6.88 -13.01
N VAL A 138 -24.06 -6.43 -14.24
CA VAL A 138 -25.32 -5.90 -14.76
C VAL A 138 -26.02 -6.93 -15.65
N ALA A 139 -25.33 -7.49 -16.65
CA ALA A 139 -25.94 -8.34 -17.67
C ALA A 139 -26.46 -9.68 -17.11
N PHE A 140 -25.62 -10.41 -16.36
CA PHE A 140 -25.99 -11.72 -15.83
C PHE A 140 -27.11 -11.65 -14.78
N PRO A 141 -27.08 -10.73 -13.79
CA PRO A 141 -28.21 -10.57 -12.86
C PRO A 141 -29.50 -10.17 -13.56
N LEU A 142 -29.44 -9.27 -14.55
CA LEU A 142 -30.63 -8.86 -15.30
C LEU A 142 -31.23 -10.03 -16.08
N LEU A 143 -30.42 -10.82 -16.79
CA LEU A 143 -30.85 -12.03 -17.48
C LEU A 143 -31.48 -13.05 -16.51
N THR A 144 -30.77 -13.29 -15.38
CA THR A 144 -31.28 -14.16 -14.32
C THR A 144 -32.64 -13.72 -13.82
N LYS A 145 -32.80 -12.43 -13.56
CA LYS A 145 -34.07 -11.84 -13.11
C LYS A 145 -35.21 -12.07 -14.10
N LEU A 146 -34.96 -11.87 -15.39
CA LEU A 146 -35.94 -12.08 -16.45
C LEU A 146 -36.35 -13.55 -16.54
N MET A 147 -35.40 -14.48 -16.39
CA MET A 147 -35.66 -15.92 -16.46
C MET A 147 -36.49 -16.43 -15.28
N ILE A 148 -36.19 -15.96 -14.06
CA ILE A 148 -36.81 -16.47 -12.82
C ILE A 148 -38.06 -15.72 -12.42
N HIS A 149 -38.40 -14.59 -13.08
CA HIS A 149 -39.48 -13.71 -12.67
C HIS A 149 -40.84 -14.41 -12.57
N LYS A 150 -41.19 -15.24 -13.55
CA LYS A 150 -42.45 -16.01 -13.55
C LYS A 150 -42.53 -17.02 -12.42
N GLU A 151 -41.45 -17.79 -12.21
CA GLU A 151 -41.37 -18.82 -11.17
C GLU A 151 -41.46 -18.18 -9.76
N PHE A 152 -40.71 -17.11 -9.53
CA PHE A 152 -40.74 -16.39 -8.27
C PHE A 152 -42.08 -15.73 -7.96
N SER A 153 -42.70 -15.13 -8.96
CA SER A 153 -44.01 -14.50 -8.80
C SER A 153 -45.12 -15.50 -8.48
N GLN A 154 -45.05 -16.73 -9.00
CA GLN A 154 -46.07 -17.75 -8.82
C GLN A 154 -45.90 -18.61 -7.57
N LYS A 155 -44.66 -19.00 -7.27
CA LYS A 155 -44.33 -20.02 -6.25
C LYS A 155 -43.46 -19.52 -5.11
N GLY A 156 -42.97 -18.27 -5.19
CA GLY A 156 -42.05 -17.70 -4.23
C GLY A 156 -40.63 -18.31 -4.31
N ALA A 157 -39.89 -18.26 -3.21
CA ALA A 157 -38.50 -18.75 -3.12
C ALA A 157 -38.44 -20.27 -2.97
N THR A 158 -38.64 -21.00 -4.06
CA THR A 158 -38.48 -22.46 -4.13
C THR A 158 -37.03 -22.88 -4.30
N MET A 159 -36.70 -24.18 -4.07
CA MET A 159 -35.36 -24.72 -4.37
C MET A 159 -34.98 -24.51 -5.84
N LYS A 160 -35.95 -24.67 -6.76
CA LYS A 160 -35.76 -24.40 -8.20
C LYS A 160 -35.36 -22.96 -8.46
N PHE A 161 -36.03 -21.99 -7.80
CA PHE A 161 -35.67 -20.58 -7.85
C PHE A 161 -34.22 -20.35 -7.39
N VAL A 162 -33.80 -20.92 -6.24
CA VAL A 162 -32.42 -20.79 -5.71
C VAL A 162 -31.42 -21.38 -6.68
N MET A 163 -31.66 -22.56 -7.23
CA MET A 163 -30.73 -23.21 -8.20
C MET A 163 -30.60 -22.36 -9.48
N MET A 164 -31.69 -21.87 -10.05
CA MET A 164 -31.65 -21.03 -11.25
C MET A 164 -30.93 -19.69 -10.97
N TYR A 165 -31.15 -19.13 -9.79
CA TYR A 165 -30.47 -17.92 -9.34
C TYR A 165 -28.95 -18.13 -9.23
N MET A 166 -28.52 -19.20 -8.56
CA MET A 166 -27.10 -19.54 -8.42
C MET A 166 -26.45 -19.81 -9.77
N LEU A 167 -27.14 -20.52 -10.68
CA LEU A 167 -26.62 -20.78 -12.02
C LEU A 167 -26.47 -19.49 -12.83
N GLY A 168 -27.45 -18.59 -12.76
CA GLY A 168 -27.40 -17.31 -13.47
C GLY A 168 -26.31 -16.36 -12.95
N MET A 169 -25.97 -16.46 -11.66
CA MET A 169 -24.91 -15.67 -11.03
C MET A 169 -23.53 -16.34 -11.09
N PHE A 170 -23.44 -17.56 -11.61
CA PHE A 170 -22.21 -18.36 -11.57
C PHE A 170 -21.03 -17.66 -12.26
N VAL A 171 -21.25 -17.14 -13.47
CA VAL A 171 -20.16 -16.53 -14.28
C VAL A 171 -19.58 -15.28 -13.61
N PRO A 172 -20.37 -14.24 -13.25
CA PRO A 172 -19.81 -13.05 -12.60
C PRO A 172 -19.16 -13.39 -11.25
N TYR A 173 -19.71 -14.36 -10.52
CA TYR A 173 -19.17 -14.78 -9.23
C TYR A 173 -17.81 -15.46 -9.38
N LEU A 174 -17.70 -16.49 -10.24
CA LEU A 174 -16.47 -17.23 -10.50
C LEU A 174 -15.36 -16.30 -11.01
N TYR A 175 -15.71 -15.42 -11.95
CA TYR A 175 -14.77 -14.47 -12.52
C TYR A 175 -14.26 -13.46 -11.46
N THR A 176 -15.15 -12.95 -10.62
CA THR A 176 -14.77 -12.03 -9.53
C THR A 176 -13.89 -12.74 -8.49
N MET A 177 -14.19 -14.00 -8.16
CA MET A 177 -13.34 -14.81 -7.27
C MET A 177 -11.94 -14.98 -7.84
N TYR A 178 -11.82 -15.30 -9.13
CA TYR A 178 -10.53 -15.41 -9.80
C TYR A 178 -9.74 -14.09 -9.79
N LEU A 179 -10.39 -12.98 -10.13
CA LEU A 179 -9.75 -11.67 -10.07
C LEU A 179 -9.31 -11.28 -8.65
N SER A 180 -10.17 -11.54 -7.66
CA SER A 180 -9.84 -11.28 -6.25
C SER A 180 -8.63 -12.11 -5.82
N TRP A 181 -8.57 -13.38 -6.19
CA TRP A 181 -7.42 -14.24 -5.94
C TRP A 181 -6.14 -13.65 -6.55
N THR A 182 -6.18 -13.24 -7.82
CA THR A 182 -5.04 -12.63 -8.53
C THR A 182 -4.57 -11.34 -7.82
N VAL A 183 -5.52 -10.51 -7.37
CA VAL A 183 -5.21 -9.30 -6.61
C VAL A 183 -4.50 -9.65 -5.29
N PHE A 184 -4.98 -10.64 -4.56
CA PHE A 184 -4.35 -11.06 -3.31
C PHE A 184 -2.97 -11.69 -3.53
N GLU A 185 -2.77 -12.50 -4.57
CA GLU A 185 -1.45 -13.04 -4.96
C GLU A 185 -0.44 -11.92 -5.23
N MET A 186 -0.87 -10.84 -5.86
CA MET A 186 -0.02 -9.67 -6.15
C MET A 186 0.25 -8.84 -4.89
N PHE A 187 -0.77 -8.53 -4.08
CA PHE A 187 -0.62 -7.63 -2.94
C PHE A 187 0.07 -8.27 -1.74
N THR A 188 -0.09 -9.57 -1.51
CA THR A 188 0.53 -10.26 -0.37
C THR A 188 2.05 -10.05 -0.32
N PRO A 189 2.85 -10.33 -1.36
CA PRO A 189 4.29 -10.10 -1.31
C PRO A 189 4.68 -8.61 -1.26
N ILE A 190 3.83 -7.72 -1.80
CA ILE A 190 4.06 -6.27 -1.72
C ILE A 190 3.97 -5.78 -0.27
N MET A 191 3.03 -6.29 0.52
CA MET A 191 2.87 -5.90 1.92
C MET A 191 4.07 -6.29 2.79
N GLY A 192 4.81 -7.33 2.45
CA GLY A 192 6.08 -7.70 3.10
C GLY A 192 7.26 -6.76 2.81
N ARG A 193 7.05 -5.73 1.96
CA ARG A 193 8.08 -4.74 1.57
C ARG A 193 7.50 -3.34 1.33
N SER A 194 6.34 -3.03 1.90
CA SER A 194 5.64 -1.75 1.74
C SER A 194 6.16 -0.63 2.66
N GLY A 195 7.21 -0.91 3.43
CA GLY A 195 7.73 0.02 4.42
C GLY A 195 6.97 -0.02 5.75
N SER A 196 7.46 0.77 6.70
CA SER A 196 6.93 0.80 8.07
C SER A 196 5.78 1.77 8.29
N GLU A 197 5.41 2.56 7.28
CA GLU A 197 4.37 3.59 7.40
C GLU A 197 2.97 3.09 6.99
N ILE A 198 2.92 2.15 6.04
CA ILE A 198 1.65 1.65 5.51
C ILE A 198 1.22 0.43 6.32
N PRO A 199 0.11 0.49 7.07
CA PRO A 199 -0.38 -0.66 7.83
C PRO A 199 -0.92 -1.74 6.87
N PRO A 200 -0.23 -2.88 6.73
CA PRO A 200 -0.57 -3.93 5.76
C PRO A 200 -1.93 -4.56 6.05
N ASP A 201 -2.27 -4.70 7.32
CA ASP A 201 -3.54 -5.25 7.76
C ASP A 201 -4.72 -4.37 7.33
N ALA A 202 -4.58 -3.04 7.36
CA ALA A 202 -5.63 -2.13 6.90
C ALA A 202 -5.84 -2.21 5.38
N VAL A 203 -4.75 -2.32 4.61
CA VAL A 203 -4.83 -2.47 3.14
C VAL A 203 -5.52 -3.79 2.77
N LEU A 204 -5.06 -4.90 3.35
CA LEU A 204 -5.62 -6.21 3.08
C LEU A 204 -7.08 -6.31 3.56
N ALA A 205 -7.38 -5.80 4.75
CA ALA A 205 -8.73 -5.73 5.29
C ALA A 205 -9.67 -4.96 4.35
N GLY A 206 -9.22 -3.82 3.82
CA GLY A 206 -9.96 -3.04 2.82
C GLY A 206 -10.26 -3.85 1.55
N LEU A 207 -9.28 -4.55 1.00
CA LEU A 207 -9.44 -5.41 -0.18
C LEU A 207 -10.43 -6.56 0.09
N ILE A 208 -10.36 -7.20 1.26
CA ILE A 208 -11.31 -8.26 1.66
C ILE A 208 -12.72 -7.70 1.80
N VAL A 209 -12.89 -6.50 2.37
CA VAL A 209 -14.19 -5.85 2.47
C VAL A 209 -14.76 -5.56 1.09
N VAL A 210 -13.98 -4.99 0.19
CA VAL A 210 -14.42 -4.70 -1.20
C VAL A 210 -14.84 -5.99 -1.90
N THR A 211 -14.03 -7.05 -1.81
CA THR A 211 -14.37 -8.36 -2.37
C THR A 211 -15.66 -8.91 -1.77
N THR A 212 -15.84 -8.82 -0.45
CA THR A 212 -17.06 -9.29 0.25
C THR A 212 -18.29 -8.50 -0.21
N ILE A 213 -18.18 -7.18 -0.37
CA ILE A 213 -19.26 -6.32 -0.86
C ILE A 213 -19.65 -6.71 -2.28
N ILE A 214 -18.69 -6.87 -3.17
CA ILE A 214 -18.94 -7.25 -4.57
C ILE A 214 -19.65 -8.60 -4.62
N LEU A 215 -19.10 -9.62 -3.99
CA LEU A 215 -19.62 -10.98 -4.01
C LEU A 215 -21.00 -11.10 -3.33
N SER A 216 -21.26 -10.29 -2.31
CA SER A 216 -22.53 -10.31 -1.57
C SER A 216 -23.63 -9.44 -2.18
N SER A 217 -23.30 -8.54 -3.12
CA SER A 217 -24.21 -7.47 -3.58
C SER A 217 -25.60 -7.96 -4.00
N TYR A 218 -25.69 -9.07 -4.75
CA TYR A 218 -26.97 -9.66 -5.12
C TYR A 218 -27.45 -10.78 -4.19
N PHE A 219 -26.62 -11.22 -3.23
CA PHE A 219 -27.02 -12.22 -2.24
C PHE A 219 -27.65 -11.61 -0.97
N ILE A 220 -27.53 -10.31 -0.80
CA ILE A 220 -28.19 -9.56 0.30
C ILE A 220 -29.69 -9.75 0.28
N ASN A 221 -30.35 -9.86 -0.89
CA ASN A 221 -31.78 -10.09 -1.01
C ASN A 221 -32.24 -11.36 -0.30
N PHE A 222 -31.40 -12.41 -0.23
CA PHE A 222 -31.76 -13.65 0.48
C PHE A 222 -31.92 -13.43 2.00
N ILE A 223 -31.29 -12.44 2.60
CA ILE A 223 -31.49 -12.08 4.01
C ILE A 223 -32.95 -11.73 4.28
N TYR A 224 -33.60 -11.11 3.31
CA TYR A 224 -35.03 -10.72 3.39
C TYR A 224 -35.99 -11.89 3.11
N LEU A 225 -35.51 -12.92 2.44
CA LEU A 225 -36.32 -14.12 2.11
C LEU A 225 -36.25 -15.19 3.22
N VAL A 226 -35.15 -15.30 3.97
CA VAL A 226 -34.99 -16.31 5.03
C VAL A 226 -35.70 -15.89 6.30
N LYS A 227 -36.25 -16.84 7.05
CA LYS A 227 -36.96 -16.59 8.33
C LYS A 227 -35.99 -16.04 9.41
N SER A 228 -34.79 -16.59 9.50
CA SER A 228 -33.83 -16.23 10.54
C SER A 228 -32.40 -16.32 10.02
N THR A 229 -31.59 -15.30 10.31
CA THR A 229 -30.15 -15.24 10.06
C THR A 229 -29.31 -15.56 11.28
N LYS A 230 -29.97 -15.98 12.40
CA LYS A 230 -29.34 -16.14 13.71
C LYS A 230 -28.17 -17.15 13.68
N THR A 231 -28.42 -18.32 13.10
CA THR A 231 -27.40 -19.38 13.02
C THR A 231 -26.17 -18.90 12.24
N THR A 232 -26.39 -18.33 11.06
CA THR A 232 -25.30 -17.78 10.22
C THR A 232 -24.49 -16.73 10.96
N LEU A 233 -25.14 -15.79 11.66
CA LEU A 233 -24.45 -14.76 12.45
C LEU A 233 -23.64 -15.36 13.60
N ILE A 234 -24.18 -16.34 14.32
CA ILE A 234 -23.49 -17.01 15.41
C ILE A 234 -22.27 -17.77 14.88
N THR A 235 -22.41 -18.51 13.77
CA THR A 235 -21.29 -19.23 13.15
C THR A 235 -20.17 -18.28 12.72
N LEU A 236 -20.51 -17.20 11.99
CA LEU A 236 -19.51 -16.20 11.56
C LEU A 236 -18.84 -15.51 12.75
N ALA A 237 -19.61 -15.16 13.79
CA ALA A 237 -19.05 -14.55 14.99
C ALA A 237 -18.14 -15.53 15.75
N ALA A 238 -18.49 -16.80 15.85
CA ALA A 238 -17.64 -17.82 16.46
C ALA A 238 -16.33 -18.01 15.68
N MET A 239 -16.39 -18.12 14.36
CA MET A 239 -15.21 -18.20 13.49
C MET A 239 -14.30 -16.97 13.65
N PHE A 240 -14.89 -15.78 13.66
CA PHE A 240 -14.15 -14.53 13.89
C PHE A 240 -13.44 -14.53 15.26
N VAL A 241 -14.16 -14.83 16.34
CA VAL A 241 -13.62 -14.80 17.69
C VAL A 241 -12.50 -15.83 17.87
N VAL A 242 -12.69 -17.06 17.37
CA VAL A 242 -11.65 -18.11 17.42
C VAL A 242 -10.41 -17.64 16.66
N THR A 243 -10.56 -17.12 15.44
CA THR A 243 -9.43 -16.64 14.65
C THR A 243 -8.72 -15.46 15.31
N LEU A 244 -9.48 -14.53 15.90
CA LEU A 244 -8.92 -13.38 16.62
C LEU A 244 -8.10 -13.85 17.84
N ILE A 245 -8.59 -14.81 18.63
CA ILE A 245 -7.86 -15.39 19.77
C ILE A 245 -6.55 -16.03 19.28
N LEU A 246 -6.59 -16.81 18.20
CA LEU A 246 -5.40 -17.45 17.63
C LEU A 246 -4.39 -16.42 17.12
N VAL A 247 -4.82 -15.34 16.49
CA VAL A 247 -3.92 -14.23 16.08
C VAL A 247 -3.32 -13.54 17.30
N CYS A 248 -4.13 -13.23 18.31
CA CYS A 248 -3.66 -12.59 19.54
C CYS A 248 -2.64 -13.46 20.30
N SER A 249 -2.81 -14.79 20.30
CA SER A 249 -1.87 -15.74 20.96
C SER A 249 -0.50 -15.76 20.29
N GLY A 250 -0.37 -15.28 19.03
CA GLY A 250 0.89 -15.24 18.30
C GLY A 250 1.31 -16.57 17.67
N ILE A 251 0.41 -17.54 17.56
CA ILE A 251 0.67 -18.82 16.88
C ILE A 251 1.05 -18.60 15.41
N PHE A 252 0.46 -17.59 14.76
CA PHE A 252 0.75 -17.29 13.36
C PHE A 252 1.96 -16.38 13.25
N PHE A 253 3.15 -17.00 13.18
CA PHE A 253 4.39 -16.27 12.92
C PHE A 253 4.42 -15.78 11.45
N PRO A 254 4.72 -14.49 11.18
CA PRO A 254 4.54 -13.90 9.86
C PRO A 254 5.58 -14.31 8.82
N TYR A 255 6.72 -14.86 9.20
CA TYR A 255 7.82 -15.13 8.26
C TYR A 255 8.14 -16.62 8.13
N SER A 256 8.66 -17.00 6.96
CA SER A 256 9.04 -18.38 6.65
C SER A 256 10.24 -18.43 5.72
N SER A 257 11.14 -19.39 5.97
CA SER A 257 12.24 -19.78 5.10
C SER A 257 11.91 -20.99 4.23
N ASP A 258 10.65 -21.42 4.16
CA ASP A 258 10.22 -22.53 3.33
C ASP A 258 10.54 -22.24 1.84
N GLU A 259 11.34 -23.12 1.21
CA GLU A 259 11.77 -22.96 -0.18
C GLU A 259 10.60 -23.00 -1.17
N ALA A 260 9.55 -23.76 -0.84
CA ALA A 260 8.37 -23.87 -1.71
C ALA A 260 7.50 -22.61 -1.71
N ASN A 261 7.47 -21.87 -0.58
CA ASN A 261 6.69 -20.65 -0.44
C ASN A 261 7.39 -19.66 0.51
N PRO A 262 8.50 -19.05 0.06
CA PRO A 262 9.29 -18.17 0.92
C PRO A 262 8.52 -16.90 1.26
N LYS A 263 8.43 -16.61 2.55
CA LYS A 263 7.86 -15.36 3.10
C LYS A 263 8.90 -14.69 4.00
N PRO A 264 10.01 -14.21 3.43
CA PRO A 264 11.09 -13.70 4.25
C PRO A 264 10.76 -12.32 4.82
N LYS A 265 11.30 -12.05 5.99
CA LYS A 265 11.46 -10.70 6.49
C LYS A 265 12.61 -10.02 5.75
N ARG A 266 12.32 -8.95 5.04
CA ARG A 266 13.33 -8.17 4.31
C ARG A 266 13.90 -7.10 5.20
N VAL A 267 15.22 -7.05 5.30
CA VAL A 267 15.96 -6.09 6.12
C VAL A 267 17.12 -5.53 5.31
N PHE A 268 17.30 -4.24 5.45
CA PHE A 268 18.40 -3.52 4.86
C PHE A 268 19.37 -3.10 5.97
N LEU A 269 20.65 -3.43 5.83
CA LEU A 269 21.70 -3.08 6.77
C LEU A 269 22.83 -2.40 6.03
N GLN A 270 23.19 -1.21 6.46
CA GLN A 270 24.26 -0.46 5.82
C GLN A 270 25.23 0.03 6.90
N HIS A 271 26.50 -0.39 6.83
CA HIS A 271 27.51 0.20 7.68
C HIS A 271 27.96 1.53 7.04
N VAL A 272 27.66 2.62 7.70
CA VAL A 272 27.84 3.97 7.18
C VAL A 272 28.84 4.74 8.04
N SER A 273 29.84 5.35 7.40
CA SER A 273 30.66 6.41 8.00
C SER A 273 30.25 7.74 7.38
N ARG A 274 29.78 8.69 8.21
CA ARG A 274 29.27 9.99 7.76
C ARG A 274 30.19 11.11 8.21
N ARG A 275 30.45 12.08 7.31
CA ARG A 275 31.18 13.32 7.58
C ARG A 275 30.37 14.51 7.08
N PHE A 276 30.24 15.53 7.89
CA PHE A 276 29.55 16.76 7.60
C PHE A 276 30.53 17.91 7.62
N HIS A 277 30.62 18.63 6.50
CA HIS A 277 31.59 19.72 6.33
C HIS A 277 30.86 21.08 6.37
N ASP A 278 31.56 22.09 6.88
CA ASP A 278 31.11 23.48 6.84
C ASP A 278 31.41 24.15 5.48
N LEU A 279 31.14 25.46 5.40
CA LEU A 279 31.42 26.27 4.20
C LEU A 279 32.92 26.34 3.83
N ASP A 280 33.81 26.18 4.81
CA ASP A 280 35.24 26.22 4.64
C ASP A 280 35.81 24.83 4.30
N GLY A 281 34.96 23.79 4.30
CA GLY A 281 35.33 22.40 4.03
C GLY A 281 35.88 21.65 5.24
N ASN A 282 35.81 22.22 6.47
CA ASN A 282 36.22 21.53 7.68
C ASN A 282 35.14 20.55 8.14
N VAL A 283 35.58 19.39 8.67
CA VAL A 283 34.65 18.42 9.26
C VAL A 283 34.14 18.93 10.61
N VAL A 284 32.88 19.27 10.69
CA VAL A 284 32.21 19.74 11.91
C VAL A 284 31.54 18.63 12.70
N LYS A 285 31.16 17.55 12.03
CA LYS A 285 30.54 16.37 12.63
C LYS A 285 30.98 15.12 11.87
N SER A 286 31.29 14.05 12.60
CA SER A 286 31.46 12.71 12.04
C SER A 286 30.83 11.68 12.95
N ASP A 287 30.24 10.65 12.36
CA ASP A 287 29.76 9.46 13.07
C ASP A 287 29.87 8.22 12.19
N SER A 288 29.83 7.05 12.82
CA SER A 288 29.83 5.77 12.12
C SER A 288 28.94 4.76 12.86
N GLY A 289 28.24 3.94 12.08
CA GLY A 289 27.38 2.91 12.62
C GLY A 289 26.64 2.10 11.56
N ILE A 290 25.95 1.08 12.00
CA ILE A 290 25.13 0.25 11.13
C ILE A 290 23.71 0.80 11.13
N TRP A 291 23.29 1.32 9.98
CA TRP A 291 21.94 1.76 9.72
C TRP A 291 21.09 0.57 9.31
N ILE A 292 19.98 0.35 10.03
CA ILE A 292 19.09 -0.78 9.87
C ILE A 292 17.71 -0.28 9.47
N ASN A 293 17.16 -0.82 8.39
CA ASN A 293 15.81 -0.52 7.93
C ASN A 293 15.05 -1.82 7.65
N GLY A 294 13.89 -1.98 8.30
CA GLY A 294 12.95 -3.06 7.99
C GLY A 294 12.01 -2.62 6.88
N PHE A 295 11.92 -3.42 5.81
CA PHE A 295 11.06 -3.11 4.66
C PHE A 295 9.57 -3.36 4.90
N ASP A 296 9.18 -3.89 6.04
CA ASP A 296 7.80 -4.12 6.41
C ASP A 296 7.37 -3.30 7.64
N TYR A 297 6.09 -3.36 7.93
CA TYR A 297 5.46 -2.61 9.02
C TYR A 297 6.00 -2.97 10.42
N ASN A 298 6.48 -4.21 10.62
CA ASN A 298 6.99 -4.68 11.91
C ASN A 298 8.39 -4.16 12.26
N GLY A 299 9.07 -3.47 11.32
CA GLY A 299 10.39 -2.91 11.55
C GLY A 299 11.41 -3.98 11.98
N ILE A 300 12.09 -3.81 13.10
CA ILE A 300 13.09 -4.77 13.63
C ILE A 300 12.56 -5.67 14.75
N SER A 301 11.33 -5.51 15.20
CA SER A 301 10.82 -6.13 16.43
C SER A 301 10.96 -7.65 16.49
N HIS A 302 10.83 -8.35 15.35
CA HIS A 302 10.97 -9.81 15.31
C HIS A 302 12.42 -10.29 15.24
N ILE A 303 13.37 -9.42 14.86
CA ILE A 303 14.80 -9.75 14.78
C ILE A 303 15.46 -9.56 16.13
N THR A 304 15.05 -8.53 16.86
CA THR A 304 15.64 -8.14 18.15
C THR A 304 15.84 -9.28 19.15
N PRO A 305 14.89 -10.24 19.33
CA PRO A 305 15.09 -11.36 20.23
C PRO A 305 16.22 -12.32 19.83
N HIS A 306 16.58 -12.34 18.54
CA HIS A 306 17.63 -13.22 17.98
C HIS A 306 19.00 -12.57 17.92
N VAL A 307 19.02 -11.23 17.87
CA VAL A 307 20.24 -10.43 17.79
C VAL A 307 20.20 -9.35 18.86
N PRO A 308 20.66 -9.66 20.10
CA PRO A 308 20.51 -8.75 21.24
C PRO A 308 21.17 -7.38 21.05
N GLU A 309 22.25 -7.29 20.27
CA GLU A 309 22.94 -6.03 19.96
C GLU A 309 22.01 -4.99 19.29
N ILE A 310 20.96 -5.44 18.61
CA ILE A 310 19.96 -4.53 18.02
C ILE A 310 19.15 -3.80 19.11
N ASN A 311 19.14 -4.26 20.35
CA ASN A 311 18.51 -3.51 21.45
C ASN A 311 19.22 -2.19 21.75
N ASP A 312 20.51 -2.09 21.45
CA ASP A 312 21.31 -0.88 21.67
C ASP A 312 21.17 0.13 20.53
N THR A 313 20.30 -0.17 19.54
CA THR A 313 20.02 0.76 18.47
C THR A 313 19.25 1.97 18.97
N ILE A 314 19.65 3.13 18.48
CA ILE A 314 18.91 4.37 18.64
C ILE A 314 18.09 4.63 17.39
N ARG A 315 16.98 5.35 17.52
CA ARG A 315 16.28 5.87 16.37
C ARG A 315 17.16 6.95 15.73
N THR A 316 17.54 6.77 14.48
CA THR A 316 18.39 7.74 13.79
C THR A 316 17.68 9.06 13.68
N PRO A 317 18.20 10.15 14.29
CA PRO A 317 17.61 11.45 14.09
C PRO A 317 17.78 11.89 12.63
N CYS A 318 16.76 12.51 12.08
CA CYS A 318 16.84 13.16 10.79
C CYS A 318 17.69 14.44 10.93
N GLU A 319 18.74 14.58 10.16
CA GLU A 319 19.50 15.81 10.01
C GLU A 319 18.71 16.72 9.04
N GLU A 320 17.91 17.62 9.58
CA GLU A 320 16.96 18.43 8.79
C GLU A 320 17.62 19.25 7.68
N GLN A 321 18.86 19.69 7.89
CA GLN A 321 19.63 20.46 6.91
C GLN A 321 20.26 19.58 5.82
N ALA A 322 20.39 18.28 6.05
CA ALA A 322 20.96 17.35 5.09
C ALA A 322 19.90 16.73 4.17
N PRO A 323 20.22 16.58 2.87
CA PRO A 323 19.32 15.87 1.96
C PRO A 323 19.09 14.43 2.47
N PHE A 324 17.85 13.93 2.34
CA PHE A 324 17.45 12.60 2.79
C PHE A 324 17.83 12.27 4.25
N CYS A 325 17.69 13.24 5.13
CA CYS A 325 18.03 13.11 6.56
C CYS A 325 19.52 12.76 6.85
N GLY A 326 20.42 13.01 5.92
CA GLY A 326 21.83 12.64 6.07
C GLY A 326 22.10 11.14 6.00
N LEU A 327 21.25 10.38 5.32
CA LEU A 327 21.37 8.94 5.15
C LEU A 327 21.67 8.57 3.69
N PRO A 328 22.57 7.63 3.41
CA PRO A 328 22.99 7.26 2.06
C PRO A 328 21.97 6.30 1.41
N TRP A 329 20.80 6.77 1.12
CA TRP A 329 19.75 5.99 0.48
C TRP A 329 19.98 5.85 -1.03
N ILE A 330 19.63 4.71 -1.59
CA ILE A 330 19.85 4.41 -3.02
C ILE A 330 18.59 4.61 -3.89
N LEU A 331 17.46 4.95 -3.27
CA LEU A 331 16.19 5.18 -3.95
C LEU A 331 15.53 6.46 -3.42
N PRO A 332 14.88 7.28 -4.26
CA PRO A 332 14.23 8.51 -3.83
C PRO A 332 12.87 8.24 -3.16
N VAL A 333 12.81 7.33 -2.17
CA VAL A 333 11.58 6.86 -1.54
C VAL A 333 11.49 7.37 -0.11
N HIS A 334 10.91 8.54 0.07
CA HIS A 334 10.90 9.30 1.32
C HIS A 334 10.23 8.56 2.50
N PHE A 335 9.16 7.79 2.29
CA PHE A 335 8.44 7.11 3.37
C PHE A 335 9.23 5.97 4.03
N MET A 336 10.25 5.43 3.38
CA MET A 336 11.10 4.39 3.95
C MET A 336 12.10 4.90 4.98
N PHE A 337 12.36 6.24 5.06
CA PHE A 337 13.32 6.82 6.00
C PHE A 337 12.76 7.06 7.39
N ARG A 338 11.46 7.08 7.57
CA ARG A 338 10.84 7.55 8.82
C ARG A 338 11.04 6.62 10.01
N LYS A 339 11.11 5.29 9.77
CA LYS A 339 11.36 4.30 10.81
C LYS A 339 12.63 3.51 10.49
N ASN A 340 13.74 3.97 11.01
CA ASN A 340 15.03 3.31 10.88
C ASN A 340 15.76 3.35 12.21
N TRP A 341 16.75 2.49 12.35
CA TRP A 341 17.55 2.31 13.56
C TRP A 341 19.02 2.42 13.22
N TYR A 342 19.79 2.89 14.15
CA TYR A 342 21.20 3.11 14.00
C TYR A 342 21.96 2.47 15.18
N LEU A 343 22.84 1.52 14.91
CA LEU A 343 23.71 0.89 15.87
C LEU A 343 25.10 1.50 15.72
N PRO A 344 25.59 2.27 16.69
CA PRO A 344 26.94 2.83 16.62
C PRO A 344 27.99 1.72 16.41
N ALA A 345 28.95 1.97 15.50
CA ALA A 345 30.01 1.04 15.16
C ALA A 345 31.27 1.81 14.78
N PRO A 346 32.47 1.19 14.84
CA PRO A 346 33.71 1.82 14.43
C PRO A 346 33.70 2.32 12.99
N GLU A 347 34.44 3.37 12.71
CA GLU A 347 34.57 3.94 11.36
C GLU A 347 35.12 2.92 10.37
N ILE A 348 34.56 2.90 9.16
CA ILE A 348 35.06 2.11 8.03
C ILE A 348 36.08 2.91 7.25
N VAL A 349 37.18 2.26 6.90
CA VAL A 349 38.22 2.83 6.04
C VAL A 349 38.30 1.98 4.76
N PRO A 350 37.57 2.38 3.70
CA PRO A 350 37.56 1.62 2.45
C PRO A 350 38.92 1.78 1.71
N ARG A 351 39.26 0.75 0.93
CA ARG A 351 40.49 0.76 0.09
C ARG A 351 40.36 1.74 -1.09
N ASN A 352 39.16 1.94 -1.59
CA ASN A 352 38.87 2.90 -2.65
C ASN A 352 37.94 4.01 -2.12
N PRO A 353 38.48 4.98 -1.36
CA PRO A 353 37.69 6.06 -0.79
C PRO A 353 37.18 6.99 -1.88
N ILE A 354 36.14 7.75 -1.54
CA ILE A 354 35.64 8.82 -2.40
C ILE A 354 36.60 10.02 -2.35
N HIS A 355 36.92 10.55 -3.51
CA HIS A 355 37.63 11.81 -3.65
C HIS A 355 36.73 12.81 -4.32
N PHE A 356 36.36 13.85 -3.58
CA PHE A 356 35.47 14.92 -4.05
C PHE A 356 36.24 16.22 -4.16
N LYS A 357 36.25 16.82 -5.34
CA LYS A 357 36.98 18.04 -5.63
C LYS A 357 36.10 19.08 -6.29
N VAL A 358 36.15 20.31 -5.78
CA VAL A 358 35.53 21.46 -6.43
C VAL A 358 36.49 21.99 -7.49
N LEU A 359 36.06 22.02 -8.74
CA LEU A 359 36.88 22.52 -9.86
C LEU A 359 36.71 24.03 -10.04
N SER A 360 35.47 24.53 -10.00
CA SER A 360 35.20 25.96 -10.13
C SER A 360 33.93 26.38 -9.38
N LYS A 361 33.90 27.64 -8.95
CA LYS A 361 32.75 28.38 -8.45
C LYS A 361 32.63 29.67 -9.25
N GLU A 362 31.65 29.75 -10.11
CA GLU A 362 31.52 30.85 -11.07
C GLU A 362 30.13 31.48 -11.02
N LEU A 363 30.08 32.83 -11.00
CA LEU A 363 28.85 33.56 -11.23
C LEU A 363 28.61 33.66 -12.74
N THR A 364 27.47 33.18 -13.18
CA THR A 364 27.08 33.25 -14.60
C THR A 364 26.54 34.65 -14.94
N PRO A 365 26.50 35.02 -16.24
CA PRO A 365 25.90 36.30 -16.66
C PRO A 365 24.43 36.50 -16.28
N ARG A 366 23.75 35.42 -15.86
CA ARG A 366 22.35 35.44 -15.41
C ARG A 366 22.23 35.61 -13.89
N ASN A 367 23.30 35.99 -13.20
CA ASN A 367 23.38 36.10 -11.73
C ASN A 367 23.04 34.76 -11.01
N SER A 368 23.37 33.62 -11.62
CA SER A 368 23.28 32.29 -11.02
C SER A 368 24.69 31.78 -10.66
N LEU A 369 24.78 30.96 -9.61
CA LEU A 369 26.03 30.34 -9.15
C LEU A 369 26.17 28.97 -9.83
N ARG A 370 27.26 28.79 -10.62
CA ARG A 370 27.63 27.49 -11.17
C ARG A 370 28.78 26.89 -10.37
N LEU A 371 28.53 25.67 -9.89
CA LEU A 371 29.51 24.86 -9.17
C LEU A 371 29.90 23.66 -10.03
N SER A 372 31.19 23.45 -10.27
CA SER A 372 31.72 22.33 -11.05
C SER A 372 32.53 21.41 -10.16
N PHE A 373 32.37 20.11 -10.34
CA PHE A 373 32.95 19.09 -9.49
C PHE A 373 33.62 17.97 -10.28
N GLU A 374 34.62 17.37 -9.66
CA GLU A 374 35.25 16.12 -10.06
C GLU A 374 35.11 15.12 -8.92
N VAL A 375 34.61 13.93 -9.20
CA VAL A 375 34.41 12.86 -8.22
C VAL A 375 35.04 11.57 -8.72
N SER A 376 35.86 10.94 -7.88
CA SER A 376 36.30 9.57 -8.11
C SER A 376 36.05 8.71 -6.87
N GLY A 377 35.77 7.42 -7.07
CA GLY A 377 35.44 6.50 -5.98
C GLY A 377 35.01 5.15 -6.49
N PRO A 378 34.24 4.37 -5.71
CA PRO A 378 33.75 3.05 -6.13
C PRO A 378 32.75 3.14 -7.29
N SER A 379 32.48 2.00 -7.89
CA SER A 379 31.62 1.88 -9.08
C SER A 379 30.18 2.38 -8.91
N HIS A 380 29.72 2.59 -7.68
CA HIS A 380 28.36 3.06 -7.38
C HIS A 380 28.41 4.20 -6.38
N MET A 381 27.84 5.33 -6.78
CA MET A 381 27.80 6.54 -5.97
C MET A 381 26.41 7.18 -6.05
N SER A 382 26.00 7.86 -5.00
CA SER A 382 24.77 8.64 -4.98
C SER A 382 25.07 10.10 -4.70
N LEU A 383 24.50 10.99 -5.51
CA LEU A 383 24.56 12.43 -5.32
C LEU A 383 23.20 12.91 -4.80
N TYR A 384 23.23 13.70 -3.75
CA TYR A 384 22.06 14.34 -3.16
C TYR A 384 22.28 15.84 -3.14
N VAL A 385 21.27 16.59 -3.63
CA VAL A 385 21.35 18.05 -3.68
C VAL A 385 20.12 18.64 -3.02
N ARG A 386 20.31 19.52 -2.05
CA ARG A 386 19.26 20.30 -1.40
C ARG A 386 19.61 21.79 -1.51
N PRO A 387 18.92 22.56 -2.36
CA PRO A 387 18.98 24.00 -2.31
C PRO A 387 18.46 24.53 -0.97
N HIS A 388 19.15 25.52 -0.39
CA HIS A 388 18.70 26.17 0.82
C HIS A 388 17.53 27.13 0.55
N GLU A 389 16.88 27.59 1.63
CA GLU A 389 15.75 28.49 1.51
C GLU A 389 16.09 29.74 0.71
N GLY A 390 15.26 30.09 -0.26
CA GLY A 390 15.47 31.18 -1.18
C GLY A 390 16.38 30.85 -2.38
N SER A 391 16.98 29.66 -2.44
CA SER A 391 17.79 29.17 -3.58
C SER A 391 17.02 28.10 -4.36
N ALA A 392 17.28 27.99 -5.65
CA ALA A 392 16.69 26.96 -6.49
C ALA A 392 17.72 26.39 -7.48
N LEU A 393 17.71 25.09 -7.70
CA LEU A 393 18.49 24.43 -8.72
C LEU A 393 17.84 24.69 -10.09
N SER A 394 18.53 25.44 -10.96
CA SER A 394 18.00 25.86 -12.26
C SER A 394 18.31 24.85 -13.38
N THR A 395 19.55 24.38 -13.43
CA THR A 395 20.02 23.41 -14.42
C THR A 395 21.25 22.67 -13.92
N TRP A 396 21.58 21.57 -14.55
CA TRP A 396 22.79 20.79 -14.27
C TRP A 396 23.28 20.07 -15.52
N SER A 397 24.46 19.47 -15.45
CA SER A 397 25.04 18.69 -16.57
C SER A 397 24.54 17.24 -16.61
N LEU A 398 23.57 16.85 -15.82
CA LEU A 398 23.12 15.47 -15.65
C LEU A 398 21.84 15.22 -16.46
N GLY A 399 21.72 14.02 -17.00
CA GLY A 399 20.55 13.62 -17.80
C GLY A 399 20.30 14.55 -18.99
N ASP A 400 19.08 15.07 -19.10
CA ASP A 400 18.65 16.03 -20.12
C ASP A 400 18.90 17.51 -19.75
N GLY A 401 19.60 17.75 -18.61
CA GLY A 401 19.86 19.10 -18.11
C GLY A 401 18.75 19.71 -17.27
N THR A 402 17.60 19.05 -17.15
CA THR A 402 16.44 19.53 -16.39
C THR A 402 16.37 18.84 -15.01
N PRO A 403 16.63 19.55 -13.90
CA PRO A 403 16.52 18.94 -12.58
C PRO A 403 15.07 18.63 -12.21
N VAL A 404 14.81 17.41 -11.74
CA VAL A 404 13.50 17.01 -11.21
C VAL A 404 13.65 16.67 -9.73
N ALA A 405 12.99 17.44 -8.89
CA ALA A 405 13.01 17.21 -7.45
C ALA A 405 12.24 15.94 -7.09
N SER A 406 12.77 15.18 -6.14
CA SER A 406 12.05 14.11 -5.47
C SER A 406 11.03 14.66 -4.46
N VAL A 407 10.24 13.77 -3.87
CA VAL A 407 9.30 14.13 -2.79
C VAL A 407 10.09 14.73 -1.63
N GLY A 408 9.76 15.96 -1.24
CA GLY A 408 10.45 16.72 -0.18
C GLY A 408 11.42 17.80 -0.68
N GLY A 409 11.54 17.98 -2.00
CA GLY A 409 12.33 19.07 -2.59
C GLY A 409 13.82 18.76 -2.80
N ASP A 410 14.27 17.56 -2.39
CA ASP A 410 15.64 17.12 -2.62
C ASP A 410 15.80 16.56 -4.04
N TYR A 411 17.00 16.73 -4.60
CA TYR A 411 17.38 16.11 -5.87
C TYR A 411 18.28 14.92 -5.62
N PHE A 412 18.08 13.86 -6.39
CA PHE A 412 18.79 12.60 -6.25
C PHE A 412 19.29 12.09 -7.61
N VAL A 413 20.57 11.69 -7.65
CA VAL A 413 21.18 11.03 -8.79
C VAL A 413 21.91 9.79 -8.33
N PHE A 414 21.62 8.65 -8.91
CA PHE A 414 22.41 7.43 -8.73
C PHE A 414 23.34 7.27 -9.91
N TYR A 415 24.64 7.27 -9.64
CA TYR A 415 25.69 7.14 -10.64
C TYR A 415 26.37 5.77 -10.51
N SER A 416 26.51 5.09 -11.62
CA SER A 416 27.25 3.83 -11.70
C SER A 416 28.16 3.80 -12.93
N HIS A 417 29.32 3.16 -12.77
CA HIS A 417 30.28 3.01 -13.85
C HIS A 417 30.99 1.65 -13.80
N GLY A 418 31.63 1.25 -14.88
CA GLY A 418 32.46 0.07 -14.94
C GLY A 418 33.81 0.25 -14.22
N LEU A 419 34.60 -0.82 -14.19
CA LEU A 419 35.98 -0.76 -13.72
C LEU A 419 36.80 0.17 -14.63
N GLN A 420 37.73 0.91 -14.06
CA GLN A 420 38.66 1.83 -14.76
C GLN A 420 37.97 3.02 -15.46
N ALA A 421 36.82 3.48 -14.96
CA ALA A 421 36.21 4.69 -15.45
C ALA A 421 37.01 5.93 -15.12
N SER A 422 37.00 6.95 -15.99
CA SER A 422 37.51 8.27 -15.69
C SER A 422 36.74 8.92 -14.55
N PRO A 423 37.32 9.88 -13.82
CA PRO A 423 36.60 10.65 -12.81
C PRO A 423 35.31 11.23 -13.36
N TRP A 424 34.27 11.22 -12.53
CA TRP A 424 32.97 11.78 -12.87
C TRP A 424 33.00 13.30 -12.76
N HIS A 425 32.77 14.00 -13.88
CA HIS A 425 32.67 15.43 -13.91
C HIS A 425 31.22 15.85 -14.08
N PHE A 426 30.76 16.77 -13.24
CA PHE A 426 29.46 17.37 -13.37
C PHE A 426 29.43 18.79 -12.80
N TRP A 427 28.44 19.57 -13.20
CA TRP A 427 28.17 20.87 -12.65
C TRP A 427 26.69 21.05 -12.32
N VAL A 428 26.43 21.93 -11.36
CA VAL A 428 25.08 22.38 -10.98
C VAL A 428 25.04 23.91 -11.02
N GLU A 429 23.90 24.45 -11.44
CA GLU A 429 23.66 25.90 -11.50
C GLU A 429 22.46 26.26 -10.63
N LEU A 430 22.67 27.18 -9.71
CA LEU A 430 21.71 27.60 -8.70
C LEU A 430 21.36 29.07 -8.87
N THR A 431 20.07 29.40 -8.83
CA THR A 431 19.64 30.76 -8.60
C THR A 431 19.62 31.03 -7.10
N ALA A 432 20.23 32.12 -6.68
CA ALA A 432 20.44 32.41 -5.26
C ALA A 432 20.17 33.88 -4.97
N PRO A 433 19.63 34.25 -3.77
CA PRO A 433 19.51 35.65 -3.34
C PRO A 433 20.89 36.28 -3.11
N GLU A 434 20.99 37.63 -3.13
CA GLU A 434 22.25 38.36 -3.11
C GLU A 434 23.10 38.27 -1.81
N LYS A 435 22.55 37.78 -0.69
CA LYS A 435 23.27 37.63 0.59
C LYS A 435 23.05 36.25 1.20
N HIS A 436 24.14 35.50 1.33
CA HIS A 436 24.15 34.12 1.89
C HIS A 436 25.12 34.02 3.05
N SER A 437 24.63 34.06 4.28
CA SER A 437 25.43 33.79 5.48
C SER A 437 25.57 32.30 5.81
N HIS A 438 24.68 31.43 5.27
CA HIS A 438 24.60 30.01 5.62
C HIS A 438 24.77 29.05 4.43
N GLY A 439 25.30 29.55 3.30
CA GLY A 439 25.41 28.77 2.06
C GLY A 439 24.12 28.72 1.24
N VAL A 440 24.21 28.28 0.01
CA VAL A 440 23.10 28.23 -0.98
C VAL A 440 22.60 26.82 -1.26
N VAL A 441 23.43 25.81 -0.99
CA VAL A 441 23.12 24.42 -1.28
C VAL A 441 23.90 23.47 -0.35
N SER A 442 23.23 22.43 0.10
CA SER A 442 23.82 21.23 0.68
C SER A 442 23.95 20.16 -0.41
N LEU A 443 25.16 19.70 -0.65
CA LEU A 443 25.49 18.66 -1.60
C LEU A 443 26.13 17.49 -0.86
N ALA A 444 25.50 16.33 -0.92
CA ALA A 444 26.07 15.14 -0.32
C ALA A 444 26.44 14.11 -1.38
N ILE A 445 27.54 13.41 -1.16
CA ILE A 445 27.96 12.31 -2.00
C ILE A 445 28.14 11.06 -1.13
N ALA A 446 27.55 9.95 -1.56
CA ALA A 446 27.70 8.66 -0.91
C ALA A 446 28.38 7.66 -1.83
N ALA A 447 29.36 6.94 -1.29
CA ALA A 447 30.01 5.82 -1.96
C ALA A 447 29.39 4.51 -1.47
N HIS A 448 28.93 3.67 -2.37
CA HIS A 448 28.34 2.36 -2.07
C HIS A 448 29.27 1.23 -2.50
N TYR A 449 29.74 0.44 -1.54
CA TYR A 449 30.64 -0.69 -1.78
C TYR A 449 29.81 -1.97 -1.94
N PHE A 450 29.26 -2.19 -3.14
CA PHE A 450 28.42 -3.36 -3.40
C PHE A 450 29.20 -4.64 -3.65
N PHE A 451 30.48 -4.54 -3.94
CA PHE A 451 31.34 -5.66 -4.35
C PHE A 451 32.71 -5.59 -3.70
N GLY A 452 33.41 -6.72 -3.70
CA GLY A 452 34.77 -6.84 -3.25
C GLY A 452 34.93 -6.86 -1.72
N GLU A 453 36.15 -6.65 -1.25
CA GLU A 453 36.48 -6.77 0.17
C GLU A 453 35.88 -5.64 1.03
N ASP A 454 35.65 -4.49 0.44
CA ASP A 454 35.00 -3.34 1.11
C ASP A 454 33.49 -3.49 1.28
N GLN A 455 32.89 -4.53 0.68
CA GLN A 455 31.41 -4.72 0.71
C GLN A 455 30.89 -4.88 2.14
N LYS A 456 31.58 -5.66 2.97
CA LYS A 456 31.13 -5.98 4.33
C LYS A 456 32.26 -5.70 5.33
N SER A 457 32.03 -4.73 6.18
CA SER A 457 32.90 -4.55 7.34
C SER A 457 32.83 -5.76 8.29
N PRO A 458 33.82 -6.02 9.14
CA PRO A 458 33.75 -7.11 10.11
C PRO A 458 32.54 -7.07 11.02
N GLN A 459 32.13 -5.87 11.44
CA GLN A 459 30.96 -5.66 12.30
C GLN A 459 29.64 -5.96 11.55
N LEU A 460 29.54 -5.49 10.30
CA LEU A 460 28.38 -5.79 9.46
C LEU A 460 28.28 -7.28 9.16
N TYR A 461 29.40 -7.93 8.86
CA TYR A 461 29.47 -9.36 8.60
C TYR A 461 29.01 -10.17 9.82
N ALA A 462 29.55 -9.86 11.01
CA ALA A 462 29.15 -10.52 12.25
C ALA A 462 27.67 -10.36 12.58
N LEU A 463 27.06 -9.21 12.26
CA LEU A 463 25.65 -8.98 12.46
C LEU A 463 24.79 -9.78 11.47
N LEU A 464 25.21 -9.83 10.20
CA LEU A 464 24.50 -10.56 9.14
C LEU A 464 24.46 -12.06 9.40
N GLU A 465 25.53 -12.66 9.94
CA GLU A 465 25.60 -14.09 10.26
C GLU A 465 24.66 -14.52 11.39
N ARG A 466 24.29 -13.60 12.27
CA ARG A 466 23.38 -13.88 13.40
C ARG A 466 21.91 -13.72 13.05
N LEU A 467 21.59 -13.19 11.86
CA LEU A 467 20.21 -13.04 11.45
C LEU A 467 19.54 -14.41 11.26
N PRO A 468 18.27 -14.57 11.70
CA PRO A 468 17.53 -15.80 11.51
C PRO A 468 17.36 -16.18 10.04
N ASN A 469 17.26 -17.48 9.74
CA ASN A 469 17.13 -18.02 8.37
C ASN A 469 15.92 -17.48 7.59
N TRP A 470 14.86 -17.07 8.28
CA TRP A 470 13.70 -16.44 7.66
C TRP A 470 13.92 -14.95 7.31
N THR A 471 15.11 -14.41 7.55
CA THR A 471 15.47 -13.03 7.21
C THR A 471 16.18 -12.99 5.88
N PHE A 472 15.72 -12.16 4.96
CA PHE A 472 16.42 -11.81 3.73
C PHE A 472 17.09 -10.45 3.94
N SER A 473 18.39 -10.47 4.13
CA SER A 473 19.20 -9.28 4.40
C SER A 473 19.90 -8.78 3.14
N SER A 474 19.82 -7.47 2.90
CA SER A 474 20.68 -6.76 1.95
C SER A 474 21.60 -5.85 2.74
N GLY A 475 22.93 -5.99 2.59
CA GLY A 475 23.86 -5.20 3.37
C GLY A 475 25.17 -4.92 2.66
N TRP A 476 25.68 -3.69 2.83
CA TRP A 476 26.97 -3.24 2.33
C TRP A 476 27.53 -2.07 3.15
N SER A 477 28.80 -1.77 2.97
CA SER A 477 29.46 -0.61 3.56
C SER A 477 29.26 0.63 2.67
N CYS A 478 29.20 1.79 3.31
CA CYS A 478 28.98 3.06 2.62
C CYS A 478 29.72 4.20 3.32
N THR A 479 30.20 5.19 2.58
CA THR A 479 30.60 6.48 3.13
C THR A 479 29.66 7.58 2.64
N TYR A 480 29.44 8.60 3.47
CA TYR A 480 28.60 9.73 3.19
C TYR A 480 29.29 11.03 3.61
N ASP A 481 29.54 11.90 2.64
CA ASP A 481 30.14 13.19 2.85
C ASP A 481 29.18 14.30 2.42
N LEU A 482 28.82 15.19 3.36
CA LEU A 482 27.99 16.36 3.10
C LEU A 482 28.87 17.61 3.05
N PHE A 483 28.69 18.40 2.01
CA PHE A 483 29.33 19.70 1.81
C PHE A 483 28.30 20.80 1.70
N VAL A 484 28.63 21.97 2.24
CA VAL A 484 27.79 23.19 2.13
C VAL A 484 28.52 24.21 1.25
N PHE A 485 27.80 24.81 0.29
CA PHE A 485 28.37 25.80 -0.64
C PHE A 485 27.56 27.08 -0.65
#